data_67c24c244487bb82059a50404c8b7582
#
_entry.id   67c24c244487bb82059a50404c8b7582
#
_cell.length_a   1.000
_cell.length_b   1.000
_cell.length_c   1.000
_cell.angle_alpha   90.00
_cell.angle_beta   90.00
_cell.angle_gamma   90.00
#
_symmetry.space_group_name_H-M   'P 1'
#
loop_
_entity.id
_entity.type
_entity.pdbx_description
1 polymer ?
#
loop_
_entity_poly.entity_id
_entity_poly.type
_entity_poly.pdbx_seq_one_letter_code
_entity_poly.pdbx_strand_id
1 'polypeptide(L)'
;MLLGDILYHGPRNDLPDEYAPKQVLAMLNERRERLFCVRGNCDTEVDQMVLTFPILADYSIFLAGSRLIYATHGHVYNTAHLPPLCPGAILLRDILLHGHTHVPAWEPFGENNLYLNPGSVSIPKNGSAHGYMTLEDGVFEWKTLSGGVYHTLTL
;
A
#
# COMPACT_ATOMS: atom_id res chain seq x y z
N MET A 1 -0.72 -7.78 -0.73
CA MET A 1 -0.39 -6.77 0.28
C MET A 1 -1.45 -5.68 0.29
N LEU A 2 -1.97 -5.31 1.46
CA LEU A 2 -2.86 -4.17 1.66
C LEU A 2 -2.08 -3.07 2.36
N LEU A 3 -2.21 -1.83 1.88
CA LEU A 3 -1.48 -0.68 2.42
C LEU A 3 -2.33 0.16 3.38
N GLY A 4 -3.39 -0.42 3.96
CA GLY A 4 -4.24 0.21 4.96
C GLY A 4 -5.46 0.93 4.40
N ASP A 5 -6.27 1.51 5.30
CA ASP A 5 -7.57 2.14 5.03
C ASP A 5 -8.53 1.17 4.32
N ILE A 6 -8.78 0.00 4.98
CA ILE A 6 -9.40 -1.17 4.35
C ILE A 6 -10.92 -1.03 4.26
N LEU A 7 -11.58 -0.69 5.37
CA LEU A 7 -13.04 -0.71 5.49
C LEU A 7 -13.68 0.68 5.54
N TYR A 8 -12.91 1.72 5.81
CA TYR A 8 -13.42 3.07 5.99
C TYR A 8 -12.68 4.09 5.11
N HIS A 9 -13.44 4.93 4.44
CA HIS A 9 -12.94 5.92 3.48
C HIS A 9 -12.38 7.20 4.13
N GLY A 10 -12.56 7.36 5.44
CA GLY A 10 -12.18 8.56 6.20
C GLY A 10 -13.18 9.72 6.07
N PRO A 11 -13.25 10.58 7.11
CA PRO A 11 -14.28 11.62 7.19
C PRO A 11 -14.08 12.78 6.20
N ARG A 12 -12.94 12.85 5.53
CA ARG A 12 -12.58 13.92 4.57
C ARG A 12 -12.84 13.56 3.12
N ASN A 13 -13.15 12.30 2.83
CA ASN A 13 -13.44 11.83 1.48
C ASN A 13 -14.95 11.61 1.33
N ASP A 14 -15.45 11.79 0.12
CA ASP A 14 -16.79 11.37 -0.23
C ASP A 14 -16.93 9.87 -0.15
N LEU A 15 -18.15 9.38 0.00
CA LEU A 15 -18.43 7.95 0.02
C LEU A 15 -18.04 7.34 -1.33
N PRO A 16 -17.21 6.30 -1.35
CA PRO A 16 -16.86 5.63 -2.60
C PRO A 16 -18.08 5.05 -3.29
N ASP A 17 -18.06 5.01 -4.61
CA ASP A 17 -19.08 4.30 -5.38
C ASP A 17 -19.15 2.84 -4.93
N GLU A 18 -20.36 2.30 -4.86
CA GLU A 18 -20.63 0.93 -4.43
C GLU A 18 -20.05 0.57 -3.04
N TYR A 19 -19.94 1.53 -2.12
CA TYR A 19 -19.40 1.32 -0.78
C TYR A 19 -20.10 0.19 -0.03
N ALA A 20 -19.43 -0.95 0.12
CA ALA A 20 -19.99 -2.16 0.71
C ALA A 20 -19.00 -2.83 1.69
N PRO A 21 -18.68 -2.22 2.84
CA PRO A 21 -17.62 -2.70 3.74
C PRO A 21 -17.86 -4.14 4.25
N LYS A 22 -19.11 -4.57 4.43
CA LYS A 22 -19.42 -5.94 4.82
C LYS A 22 -19.07 -6.97 3.74
N GLN A 23 -19.19 -6.60 2.46
CA GLN A 23 -18.79 -7.48 1.36
C GLN A 23 -17.26 -7.55 1.25
N VAL A 24 -16.58 -6.41 1.39
CA VAL A 24 -15.11 -6.34 1.44
C VAL A 24 -14.59 -7.20 2.59
N LEU A 25 -15.16 -7.07 3.78
CA LEU A 25 -14.84 -7.87 4.96
C LEU A 25 -14.93 -9.38 4.68
N ALA A 26 -16.05 -9.83 4.12
CA ALA A 26 -16.25 -11.26 3.80
C ALA A 26 -15.20 -11.75 2.78
N MET A 27 -15.00 -11.01 1.70
CA MET A 27 -14.04 -11.32 0.64
C MET A 27 -12.60 -11.40 1.15
N LEU A 28 -12.19 -10.50 2.04
CA LEU A 28 -10.84 -10.49 2.60
C LEU A 28 -10.64 -11.62 3.60
N ASN A 29 -11.61 -11.89 4.48
CA ASN A 29 -11.53 -13.00 5.43
C ASN A 29 -11.43 -14.38 4.75
N GLU A 30 -12.08 -14.58 3.60
CA GLU A 30 -11.92 -15.78 2.79
C GLU A 30 -10.47 -15.99 2.30
N ARG A 31 -9.69 -14.90 2.17
CA ARG A 31 -8.33 -14.91 1.62
C ARG A 31 -7.25 -14.63 2.67
N ARG A 32 -7.62 -14.60 3.95
CA ARG A 32 -6.77 -14.17 5.08
C ARG A 32 -5.36 -14.77 5.08
N GLU A 33 -5.21 -16.02 4.68
CA GLU A 33 -3.91 -16.73 4.68
C GLU A 33 -2.93 -16.22 3.62
N ARG A 34 -3.39 -15.38 2.69
CA ARG A 34 -2.59 -14.80 1.61
C ARG A 34 -2.44 -13.28 1.75
N LEU A 35 -2.91 -12.72 2.87
CA LEU A 35 -2.95 -11.28 3.07
C LEU A 35 -1.87 -10.84 4.06
N PHE A 36 -1.13 -9.81 3.66
CA PHE A 36 -0.32 -8.98 4.54
C PHE A 36 -0.91 -7.58 4.51
N CYS A 37 -0.92 -6.92 5.66
CA CYS A 37 -1.49 -5.59 5.79
C CYS A 37 -0.63 -4.71 6.68
N VAL A 38 -0.58 -3.42 6.36
CA VAL A 38 -0.10 -2.38 7.25
C VAL A 38 -1.26 -1.45 7.62
N ARG A 39 -1.19 -0.86 8.80
CA ARG A 39 -2.22 0.01 9.36
C ARG A 39 -2.33 1.32 8.60
N GLY A 40 -3.53 1.63 8.10
CA GLY A 40 -3.89 2.96 7.64
C GLY A 40 -4.34 3.89 8.77
N ASN A 41 -4.55 5.16 8.46
CA ASN A 41 -5.05 6.13 9.44
C ASN A 41 -6.54 5.94 9.79
N CYS A 42 -7.28 5.20 8.98
CA CYS A 42 -8.69 4.90 9.22
C CYS A 42 -8.90 3.49 9.79
N ASP A 43 -7.86 2.65 9.85
CA ASP A 43 -7.97 1.30 10.43
C ASP A 43 -7.93 1.36 11.95
N THR A 44 -8.87 0.68 12.59
CA THR A 44 -9.07 0.71 14.03
C THR A 44 -9.02 -0.68 14.66
N GLU A 45 -8.98 -0.72 15.99
CA GLU A 45 -9.13 -1.95 16.76
C GLU A 45 -10.49 -2.62 16.48
N VAL A 46 -11.53 -1.84 16.14
CA VAL A 46 -12.86 -2.39 15.80
C VAL A 46 -12.79 -3.15 14.46
N ASP A 47 -12.03 -2.63 13.48
CA ASP A 47 -11.81 -3.33 12.22
C ASP A 47 -11.02 -4.63 12.44
N GLN A 48 -10.02 -4.61 13.34
CA GLN A 48 -9.28 -5.82 13.71
C GLN A 48 -10.14 -6.87 14.41
N MET A 49 -11.20 -6.49 15.11
CA MET A 49 -12.12 -7.48 15.73
C MET A 49 -12.89 -8.30 14.70
N VAL A 50 -13.08 -7.79 13.49
CA VAL A 50 -13.87 -8.44 12.43
C VAL A 50 -13.01 -8.98 11.28
N LEU A 51 -11.82 -8.41 11.05
CA LEU A 51 -10.83 -8.94 10.11
C LEU A 51 -9.96 -9.99 10.79
N THR A 52 -9.96 -11.21 10.25
CA THR A 52 -9.32 -12.40 10.87
C THR A 52 -7.85 -12.57 10.51
N PHE A 53 -7.19 -11.52 10.02
CA PHE A 53 -5.75 -11.43 9.76
C PHE A 53 -5.22 -10.12 10.35
N PRO A 54 -3.91 -10.01 10.67
CA PRO A 54 -3.35 -8.78 11.27
C PRO A 54 -3.46 -7.58 10.35
N ILE A 55 -3.96 -6.44 10.85
CA ILE A 55 -4.10 -5.19 10.10
C ILE A 55 -3.44 -3.97 10.78
N LEU A 56 -2.94 -4.11 12.01
CA LEU A 56 -2.46 -2.99 12.82
C LEU A 56 -0.94 -2.85 12.86
N ALA A 57 -0.21 -3.48 11.93
CA ALA A 57 1.23 -3.31 11.83
C ALA A 57 1.56 -1.93 11.22
N ASP A 58 2.42 -1.14 11.87
CA ASP A 58 2.81 0.18 11.38
C ASP A 58 3.61 0.11 10.08
N TYR A 59 4.37 -0.97 9.88
CA TYR A 59 5.11 -1.27 8.66
C TYR A 59 5.37 -2.77 8.50
N SER A 60 5.75 -3.17 7.30
CA SER A 60 6.22 -4.53 6.97
C SER A 60 7.44 -4.43 6.07
N ILE A 61 8.29 -5.46 6.12
CA ILE A 61 9.52 -5.52 5.33
C ILE A 61 9.52 -6.80 4.51
N PHE A 62 9.80 -6.67 3.22
CA PHE A 62 9.93 -7.80 2.30
C PHE A 62 11.28 -7.72 1.58
N LEU A 63 11.75 -8.88 1.13
CA LEU A 63 12.89 -8.98 0.23
C LEU A 63 12.40 -9.20 -1.20
N ALA A 64 12.84 -8.35 -2.13
CA ALA A 64 12.59 -8.48 -3.57
C ALA A 64 13.93 -8.48 -4.31
N GLY A 65 14.36 -9.65 -4.72
CA GLY A 65 15.71 -9.83 -5.25
C GLY A 65 16.76 -9.48 -4.20
N SER A 66 17.56 -8.44 -4.46
CA SER A 66 18.58 -7.92 -3.53
C SER A 66 18.14 -6.64 -2.80
N ARG A 67 16.88 -6.20 -2.97
CA ARG A 67 16.36 -4.97 -2.37
C ARG A 67 15.35 -5.27 -1.28
N LEU A 68 15.37 -4.50 -0.20
CA LEU A 68 14.31 -4.50 0.79
C LEU A 68 13.19 -3.55 0.35
N ILE A 69 11.96 -3.99 0.55
CA ILE A 69 10.76 -3.17 0.39
C ILE A 69 10.20 -2.89 1.77
N TYR A 70 10.19 -1.63 2.15
CA TYR A 70 9.56 -1.13 3.37
C TYR A 70 8.16 -0.67 3.01
N ALA A 71 7.16 -1.46 3.38
CA ALA A 71 5.77 -1.14 3.14
C ALA A 71 5.16 -0.46 4.38
N THR A 72 4.54 0.69 4.16
CA THR A 72 3.81 1.45 5.18
C THR A 72 2.49 1.95 4.58
N HIS A 73 1.65 2.60 5.40
CA HIS A 73 0.51 3.30 4.81
C HIS A 73 0.91 4.65 4.19
N GLY A 74 1.79 5.41 4.84
CA GLY A 74 2.25 6.73 4.38
C GLY A 74 1.85 7.90 5.29
N HIS A 75 0.89 7.72 6.21
CA HIS A 75 0.42 8.80 7.09
C HIS A 75 1.39 9.12 8.24
N VAL A 76 2.17 8.15 8.69
CA VAL A 76 3.23 8.31 9.71
C VAL A 76 4.60 8.21 9.03
N TYR A 77 4.86 7.08 8.39
CA TYR A 77 6.12 6.79 7.73
C TYR A 77 5.99 6.98 6.22
N ASN A 78 6.82 7.84 5.68
CA ASN A 78 6.86 8.27 4.27
C ASN A 78 8.27 8.75 3.90
N THR A 79 8.47 9.36 2.76
CA THR A 79 9.78 9.86 2.30
C THR A 79 10.39 10.94 3.20
N ALA A 80 9.58 11.68 3.96
CA ALA A 80 10.04 12.70 4.91
C ALA A 80 10.29 12.13 6.32
N HIS A 81 9.60 11.04 6.68
CA HIS A 81 9.69 10.38 7.98
C HIS A 81 9.81 8.88 7.77
N LEU A 82 11.05 8.40 7.70
CA LEU A 82 11.31 6.98 7.48
C LEU A 82 10.93 6.13 8.71
N PRO A 83 10.52 4.86 8.52
CA PRO A 83 10.26 3.95 9.63
C PRO A 83 11.47 3.87 10.59
N PRO A 84 11.25 3.70 11.91
CA PRO A 84 12.32 3.61 12.91
C PRO A 84 13.01 2.24 12.84
N LEU A 85 13.66 1.97 11.74
CA LEU A 85 14.48 0.79 11.55
C LEU A 85 15.84 1.03 12.22
N CYS A 86 16.62 -0.03 12.43
CA CYS A 86 17.97 0.13 12.99
C CYS A 86 18.73 1.26 12.31
N PRO A 87 19.51 2.08 13.03
CA PRO A 87 20.28 3.16 12.44
C PRO A 87 21.07 2.70 11.21
N GLY A 88 20.80 3.29 10.05
CA GLY A 88 21.36 2.86 8.76
C GLY A 88 20.59 1.79 8.00
N ALA A 89 19.38 1.41 8.44
CA ALA A 89 18.64 0.29 7.89
C ALA A 89 17.94 0.54 6.55
N ILE A 90 17.69 1.78 6.15
CA ILE A 90 17.39 2.05 4.74
C ILE A 90 18.73 2.14 4.01
N LEU A 91 19.15 0.99 3.50
CA LEU A 91 20.35 0.88 2.72
C LEU A 91 20.14 1.56 1.36
N LEU A 92 21.24 1.96 0.74
CA LEU A 92 21.28 2.42 -0.64
C LEU A 92 20.53 1.42 -1.54
N ARG A 93 19.56 1.91 -2.34
CA ARG A 93 18.72 1.18 -3.30
C ARG A 93 17.50 0.47 -2.75
N ASP A 94 17.12 0.64 -1.49
CA ASP A 94 15.89 0.08 -0.96
C ASP A 94 14.65 0.82 -1.47
N ILE A 95 13.50 0.20 -1.27
CA ILE A 95 12.20 0.68 -1.77
C ILE A 95 11.32 1.03 -0.59
N LEU A 96 10.76 2.23 -0.60
CA LEU A 96 9.68 2.64 0.26
C LEU A 96 8.37 2.53 -0.51
N LEU A 97 7.50 1.62 -0.10
CA LEU A 97 6.18 1.42 -0.68
C LEU A 97 5.11 1.95 0.26
N HIS A 98 4.34 2.94 -0.14
CA HIS A 98 3.21 3.40 0.66
C HIS A 98 2.04 3.94 -0.18
N GLY A 99 0.83 3.94 0.41
CA GLY A 99 -0.40 4.46 -0.14
C GLY A 99 -0.69 5.89 0.34
N HIS A 100 -1.84 6.08 1.00
CA HIS A 100 -2.33 7.29 1.68
C HIS A 100 -2.63 8.51 0.78
N THR A 101 -1.77 8.81 -0.15
CA THR A 101 -1.96 9.96 -1.06
C THR A 101 -3.05 9.71 -2.10
N HIS A 102 -3.36 8.44 -2.39
CA HIS A 102 -4.25 7.97 -3.45
C HIS A 102 -3.79 8.31 -4.87
N VAL A 103 -2.52 8.69 -5.01
CA VAL A 103 -1.89 9.04 -6.29
C VAL A 103 -0.78 8.04 -6.57
N PRO A 104 -0.77 7.35 -7.73
CA PRO A 104 0.33 6.45 -8.07
C PRO A 104 1.64 7.22 -8.21
N ALA A 105 2.74 6.60 -7.77
CA ALA A 105 4.06 7.20 -7.84
C ALA A 105 5.16 6.15 -8.03
N TRP A 106 6.26 6.56 -8.69
CA TRP A 106 7.49 5.80 -8.92
C TRP A 106 8.68 6.77 -8.98
N GLU A 107 9.04 7.32 -7.84
CA GLU A 107 9.96 8.45 -7.73
C GLU A 107 11.24 8.06 -7.01
N PRO A 108 12.42 8.57 -7.44
CA PRO A 108 13.62 8.45 -6.65
C PRO A 108 13.52 9.33 -5.40
N PHE A 109 14.12 8.88 -4.30
CA PHE A 109 14.33 9.70 -3.12
C PHE A 109 15.65 9.34 -2.43
N GLY A 110 16.18 10.27 -1.59
CA GLY A 110 17.48 10.09 -0.98
C GLY A 110 18.59 9.93 -2.03
N GLU A 111 19.59 9.11 -1.74
CA GLU A 111 20.73 8.95 -2.63
C GLU A 111 20.51 7.96 -3.77
N ASN A 112 19.77 6.87 -3.55
CA ASN A 112 19.48 5.85 -4.58
C ASN A 112 18.25 5.01 -4.25
N ASN A 113 17.34 5.51 -3.44
CA ASN A 113 16.13 4.80 -3.04
C ASN A 113 14.98 5.10 -4.01
N LEU A 114 13.94 4.25 -3.97
CA LEU A 114 12.72 4.43 -4.74
C LEU A 114 11.52 4.54 -3.80
N TYR A 115 10.69 5.53 -4.07
CA TYR A 115 9.35 5.62 -3.53
C TYR A 115 8.36 5.08 -4.54
N LEU A 116 7.54 4.11 -4.13
CA LEU A 116 6.50 3.52 -4.95
C LEU A 116 5.14 3.67 -4.26
N ASN A 117 4.12 4.00 -5.05
CA ASN A 117 2.73 4.07 -4.59
C ASN A 117 1.81 3.43 -5.66
N PRO A 118 0.97 2.45 -5.29
CA PRO A 118 0.04 1.85 -6.24
C PRO A 118 -1.13 2.75 -6.64
N GLY A 119 -1.35 3.88 -5.97
CA GLY A 119 -2.55 4.70 -6.08
C GLY A 119 -3.66 4.20 -5.17
N SER A 120 -4.89 4.20 -5.63
CA SER A 120 -6.05 3.74 -4.88
C SER A 120 -6.98 2.86 -5.71
N VAL A 121 -7.48 1.80 -5.08
CA VAL A 121 -8.50 0.93 -5.67
C VAL A 121 -9.87 1.64 -5.70
N SER A 122 -10.22 2.36 -4.66
CA SER A 122 -11.58 2.90 -4.45
C SER A 122 -11.70 4.41 -4.64
N ILE A 123 -10.67 5.19 -4.27
CA ILE A 123 -10.72 6.65 -4.26
C ILE A 123 -9.44 7.24 -4.88
N PRO A 124 -9.19 7.03 -6.18
CA PRO A 124 -8.03 7.63 -6.84
C PRO A 124 -8.15 9.16 -6.87
N LYS A 125 -7.01 9.84 -6.82
CA LYS A 125 -6.94 11.31 -6.88
C LYS A 125 -6.15 11.77 -8.09
N ASN A 126 -6.23 13.07 -8.37
CA ASN A 126 -5.53 13.75 -9.48
C ASN A 126 -5.80 13.10 -10.87
N GLY A 127 -7.00 12.58 -11.06
CA GLY A 127 -7.38 11.94 -12.34
C GLY A 127 -6.70 10.60 -12.61
N SER A 128 -6.05 9.99 -11.58
CA SER A 128 -5.47 8.66 -11.73
C SER A 128 -6.54 7.58 -11.81
N ALA A 129 -6.18 6.44 -12.39
CA ALA A 129 -7.08 5.30 -12.53
C ALA A 129 -7.30 4.59 -11.18
N HIS A 130 -8.46 3.95 -11.03
CA HIS A 130 -8.66 2.90 -10.02
C HIS A 130 -7.68 1.77 -10.32
N GLY A 131 -6.75 1.50 -9.42
CA GLY A 131 -5.64 0.63 -9.76
C GLY A 131 -4.96 -0.05 -8.59
N TYR A 132 -4.04 -0.91 -8.96
CA TYR A 132 -3.19 -1.67 -8.06
C TYR A 132 -1.81 -1.89 -8.70
N MET A 133 -0.90 -2.46 -7.95
CA MET A 133 0.45 -2.78 -8.42
C MET A 133 0.74 -4.26 -8.24
N THR A 134 1.48 -4.85 -9.18
CA THR A 134 2.05 -6.20 -9.07
C THR A 134 3.57 -6.13 -9.06
N LEU A 135 4.19 -7.13 -8.44
CA LEU A 135 5.62 -7.41 -8.54
C LEU A 135 5.80 -8.87 -8.92
N GLU A 136 6.40 -9.10 -10.08
CA GLU A 136 6.72 -10.42 -10.58
C GLU A 136 8.08 -10.38 -11.29
N ASP A 137 8.95 -11.33 -11.00
CA ASP A 137 10.30 -11.45 -11.60
C ASP A 137 11.12 -10.15 -11.60
N GLY A 138 11.00 -9.34 -10.53
CA GLY A 138 11.71 -8.07 -10.40
C GLY A 138 11.08 -6.92 -11.19
N VAL A 139 9.90 -7.10 -11.77
CA VAL A 139 9.17 -6.07 -12.51
C VAL A 139 7.96 -5.61 -11.72
N PHE A 140 7.90 -4.33 -11.41
CA PHE A 140 6.69 -3.69 -10.92
C PHE A 140 5.83 -3.24 -12.08
N GLU A 141 4.52 -3.51 -12.01
CA GLU A 141 3.54 -3.02 -12.97
C GLU A 141 2.40 -2.33 -12.24
N TRP A 142 2.07 -1.11 -12.67
CA TRP A 142 0.86 -0.40 -12.25
C TRP A 142 -0.27 -0.73 -13.21
N LYS A 143 -1.38 -1.23 -12.65
CA LYS A 143 -2.50 -1.76 -13.40
C LYS A 143 -3.81 -1.10 -13.02
N THR A 144 -4.66 -0.90 -14.00
CA THR A 144 -6.08 -0.58 -13.76
C THR A 144 -6.82 -1.79 -13.20
N LEU A 145 -8.01 -1.62 -12.62
CA LEU A 145 -8.84 -2.75 -12.16
C LEU A 145 -9.23 -3.71 -13.28
N SER A 146 -9.27 -3.26 -14.52
CA SER A 146 -9.48 -4.13 -15.70
C SER A 146 -8.22 -4.93 -16.11
N GLY A 147 -7.09 -4.74 -15.44
CA GLY A 147 -5.82 -5.43 -15.70
C GLY A 147 -4.91 -4.75 -16.72
N GLY A 148 -5.32 -3.61 -17.26
CA GLY A 148 -4.49 -2.84 -18.20
C GLY A 148 -3.25 -2.26 -17.51
N VAL A 149 -2.05 -2.56 -18.01
CA VAL A 149 -0.78 -2.01 -17.51
C VAL A 149 -0.60 -0.61 -18.07
N TYR A 150 -0.32 0.38 -17.21
CA TYR A 150 -0.07 1.76 -17.64
C TYR A 150 1.31 2.28 -17.24
N HIS A 151 2.04 1.58 -16.38
CA HIS A 151 3.43 1.86 -16.06
C HIS A 151 4.16 0.59 -15.63
N THR A 152 5.46 0.49 -15.95
CA THR A 152 6.34 -0.60 -15.54
C THR A 152 7.67 -0.05 -15.03
N LEU A 153 8.25 -0.73 -14.02
CA LEU A 153 9.57 -0.42 -13.49
C LEU A 153 10.30 -1.74 -13.16
N THR A 154 11.48 -1.91 -13.73
CA THR A 154 12.33 -3.08 -13.45
C THR A 154 13.35 -2.73 -12.37
N LEU A 155 13.58 -3.64 -11.41
CA LEU A 155 14.54 -3.51 -10.31
C LEU A 155 16.00 -3.66 -10.75
#